data_487886fdca236e7cb9ff9db48453de28
#
_entry.id   487886fdca236e7cb9ff9db48453de28
#
_cell.length_a   1.000
_cell.length_b   1.000
_cell.length_c   1.000
_cell.angle_alpha   90.00
_cell.angle_beta   90.00
_cell.angle_gamma   90.00
#
_symmetry.space_group_name_H-M   'P 1'
#
loop_
_entity.id
_entity.type
_entity.pdbx_description
1 polymer ?
#
loop_
_entity_poly.entity_id
_entity_poly.type
_entity_poly.pdbx_seq_one_letter_code
_entity_poly.pdbx_strand_id
1 'polypeptide(L)'
;MTIRRHISLIILALCALTAPAHAQLIFTPDSWDFGTISETDGRVSHTFTGENRSDKPVVILDVVTTCGCTVPEFTKRPIRPSEKTTIKVTFDPTNRPGAFTKELGVYSSERKKVATLTIRGNVTPRMKSTEELYPVDAGGGLRLST
;
A
#
# COMPACT_ATOMS: atom_id res chain seq x y z
N MET A 1 -12.90 -25.16 -50.72
CA MET A 1 -13.62 -24.01 -50.15
C MET A 1 -14.15 -24.28 -48.73
N THR A 2 -14.31 -25.50 -48.29
CA THR A 2 -14.81 -25.93 -46.96
C THR A 2 -13.80 -25.77 -45.81
N ILE A 3 -12.50 -26.06 -46.04
CA ILE A 3 -11.45 -26.01 -45.02
C ILE A 3 -11.23 -24.56 -44.48
N ARG A 4 -11.30 -23.53 -45.34
CA ARG A 4 -11.14 -22.11 -44.92
C ARG A 4 -12.27 -21.63 -44.01
N ARG A 5 -13.50 -22.15 -44.20
CA ARG A 5 -14.67 -21.81 -43.38
C ARG A 5 -14.56 -22.42 -41.97
N HIS A 6 -14.01 -23.63 -41.83
CA HIS A 6 -13.82 -24.30 -40.55
C HIS A 6 -12.68 -23.68 -39.74
N ILE A 7 -11.59 -23.25 -40.39
CA ILE A 7 -10.49 -22.52 -39.75
C ILE A 7 -10.95 -21.17 -39.20
N SER A 8 -11.79 -20.44 -39.95
CA SER A 8 -12.34 -19.16 -39.54
C SER A 8 -13.26 -19.28 -38.32
N LEU A 9 -14.06 -20.36 -38.25
CA LEU A 9 -14.93 -20.65 -37.10
C LEU A 9 -14.15 -21.09 -35.87
N ILE A 10 -13.05 -21.81 -36.03
CA ILE A 10 -12.17 -22.22 -34.93
C ILE A 10 -11.43 -21.00 -34.32
N ILE A 11 -10.97 -20.08 -35.17
CA ILE A 11 -10.32 -18.84 -34.69
C ILE A 11 -11.31 -17.95 -33.97
N LEU A 12 -12.56 -17.85 -34.41
CA LEU A 12 -13.60 -17.07 -33.73
C LEU A 12 -14.01 -17.69 -32.39
N ALA A 13 -14.00 -19.02 -32.29
CA ALA A 13 -14.29 -19.73 -31.04
C ALA A 13 -13.15 -19.63 -30.02
N LEU A 14 -11.90 -19.50 -30.47
CA LEU A 14 -10.73 -19.37 -29.59
C LEU A 14 -10.60 -17.95 -28.94
N CYS A 15 -11.15 -16.93 -29.64
CA CYS A 15 -11.16 -15.56 -29.12
C CYS A 15 -12.17 -15.33 -27.97
N ALA A 16 -13.10 -16.24 -27.73
CA ALA A 16 -14.15 -16.09 -26.72
C ALA A 16 -13.73 -16.58 -25.31
N LEU A 17 -12.51 -17.14 -25.16
CA LEU A 17 -12.02 -17.70 -23.88
C LEU A 17 -11.09 -16.78 -23.07
N THR A 18 -10.88 -15.54 -23.49
CA THR A 18 -10.17 -14.58 -22.65
C THR A 18 -11.15 -13.98 -21.65
N ALA A 19 -11.45 -14.71 -20.59
CA ALA A 19 -12.10 -14.13 -19.43
C ALA A 19 -11.18 -13.04 -18.87
N PRO A 20 -11.66 -11.79 -18.68
CA PRO A 20 -10.85 -10.76 -18.06
C PRO A 20 -10.47 -11.23 -16.67
N ALA A 21 -9.18 -11.21 -16.35
CA ALA A 21 -8.68 -11.43 -15.00
C ALA A 21 -9.17 -10.26 -14.12
N HIS A 22 -10.36 -10.39 -13.54
CA HIS A 22 -10.87 -9.40 -12.61
C HIS A 22 -10.01 -9.42 -11.34
N ALA A 23 -9.55 -8.24 -10.92
CA ALA A 23 -8.94 -8.09 -9.61
C ALA A 23 -9.91 -8.63 -8.56
N GLN A 24 -9.43 -9.55 -7.71
CA GLN A 24 -10.29 -10.24 -6.73
C GLN A 24 -10.77 -9.30 -5.62
N LEU A 25 -9.88 -8.42 -5.15
CA LEU A 25 -10.18 -7.40 -4.15
C LEU A 25 -10.03 -6.01 -4.78
N ILE A 26 -11.07 -5.19 -4.69
CA ILE A 26 -11.08 -3.82 -5.19
C ILE A 26 -11.20 -2.88 -4.00
N PHE A 27 -10.20 -2.03 -3.82
CA PHE A 27 -10.20 -0.97 -2.81
C PHE A 27 -10.56 0.36 -3.48
N THR A 28 -11.45 1.11 -2.86
CA THR A 28 -11.88 2.41 -3.38
C THR A 28 -12.04 3.39 -2.20
N PRO A 29 -11.16 4.40 -2.10
CA PRO A 29 -9.93 4.61 -2.88
C PRO A 29 -8.84 3.56 -2.59
N ASP A 30 -7.91 3.36 -3.53
CA ASP A 30 -6.73 2.50 -3.37
C ASP A 30 -5.46 3.30 -2.99
N SER A 31 -5.59 4.61 -2.92
CA SER A 31 -4.51 5.54 -2.55
C SER A 31 -4.98 6.56 -1.52
N TRP A 32 -4.06 6.99 -0.66
CA TRP A 32 -4.30 7.99 0.36
C TRP A 32 -3.14 8.97 0.46
N ASP A 33 -3.46 10.26 0.52
CA ASP A 33 -2.51 11.33 0.74
C ASP A 33 -2.69 11.90 2.14
N PHE A 34 -1.66 11.76 2.98
CA PHE A 34 -1.64 12.34 4.33
C PHE A 34 -1.40 13.85 4.30
N GLY A 35 -1.06 14.42 3.13
CA GLY A 35 -0.68 15.83 3.03
C GLY A 35 0.65 16.10 3.73
N THR A 36 0.75 17.27 4.36
CA THR A 36 1.93 17.64 5.17
C THR A 36 1.71 17.24 6.62
N ILE A 37 2.60 16.39 7.13
CA ILE A 37 2.61 15.91 8.53
C ILE A 37 3.95 16.27 9.17
N SER A 38 4.00 16.42 10.49
CA SER A 38 5.25 16.70 11.21
C SER A 38 5.86 15.40 11.76
N GLU A 39 7.20 15.35 11.83
CA GLU A 39 7.90 14.30 12.57
C GLU A 39 7.43 14.18 14.02
N THR A 40 6.94 15.29 14.62
CA THR A 40 6.50 15.37 16.02
C THR A 40 5.04 14.98 16.22
N ASP A 41 4.25 14.84 15.14
CA ASP A 41 2.83 14.47 15.24
C ASP A 41 2.62 13.00 15.62
N GLY A 42 3.69 12.19 15.60
CA GLY A 42 3.62 10.77 15.85
C GLY A 42 3.10 9.98 14.63
N ARG A 43 2.68 8.75 14.89
CA ARG A 43 2.20 7.86 13.83
C ARG A 43 0.86 8.31 13.27
N VAL A 44 0.75 8.31 11.95
CA VAL A 44 -0.50 8.58 11.23
C VAL A 44 -1.04 7.29 10.62
N SER A 45 -2.36 7.17 10.52
CA SER A 45 -2.97 5.96 9.96
C SER A 45 -4.16 6.27 9.07
N HIS A 46 -4.40 5.39 8.09
CA HIS A 46 -5.56 5.41 7.24
C HIS A 46 -6.12 4.00 7.07
N THR A 47 -7.44 3.89 6.96
CA THR A 47 -8.13 2.61 6.76
C THR A 47 -8.70 2.56 5.35
N PHE A 48 -8.13 1.66 4.53
CA PHE A 48 -8.67 1.35 3.21
C PHE A 48 -9.83 0.36 3.34
N THR A 49 -10.89 0.61 2.60
CA THR A 49 -12.02 -0.33 2.50
C THR A 49 -12.02 -0.97 1.13
N GLY A 50 -12.02 -2.29 1.10
CA GLY A 50 -12.08 -3.10 -0.10
C GLY A 50 -13.30 -3.99 -0.13
N GLU A 51 -13.64 -4.49 -1.32
CA GLU A 51 -14.72 -5.42 -1.56
C GLU A 51 -14.24 -6.59 -2.41
N ASN A 52 -14.64 -7.80 -2.06
CA ASN A 52 -14.40 -8.97 -2.89
C ASN A 52 -15.36 -8.98 -4.08
N ARG A 53 -14.84 -8.68 -5.27
CA ARG A 53 -15.60 -8.67 -6.53
C ARG A 53 -15.52 -9.97 -7.31
N SER A 54 -14.86 -10.99 -6.74
CA SER A 54 -14.82 -12.32 -7.33
C SER A 54 -16.03 -13.18 -6.89
N ASP A 55 -16.20 -14.29 -7.56
CA ASP A 55 -17.24 -15.29 -7.28
C ASP A 55 -16.86 -16.28 -6.16
N LYS A 56 -15.65 -16.16 -5.61
CA LYS A 56 -15.08 -17.08 -4.61
C LYS A 56 -14.61 -16.32 -3.37
N PRO A 57 -14.59 -16.96 -2.20
CA PRO A 57 -13.98 -16.38 -1.02
C PRO A 57 -12.49 -16.11 -1.23
N VAL A 58 -12.02 -14.95 -0.78
CA VAL A 58 -10.60 -14.53 -0.83
C VAL A 58 -10.08 -14.41 0.59
N VAL A 59 -8.90 -14.96 0.85
CA VAL A 59 -8.19 -14.80 2.12
C VAL A 59 -6.96 -13.94 1.88
N ILE A 60 -6.80 -12.84 2.63
CA ILE A 60 -5.57 -12.06 2.62
C ILE A 60 -4.53 -12.83 3.45
N LEU A 61 -3.47 -13.27 2.81
CA LEU A 61 -2.34 -13.95 3.46
C LEU A 61 -1.40 -12.94 4.08
N ASP A 62 -1.03 -11.91 3.29
CA ASP A 62 -0.05 -10.93 3.67
C ASP A 62 -0.27 -9.59 2.97
N VAL A 63 0.22 -8.51 3.61
CA VAL A 63 0.29 -7.17 3.04
C VAL A 63 1.74 -6.71 3.16
N VAL A 64 2.45 -6.77 2.04
CA VAL A 64 3.90 -6.51 1.97
C VAL A 64 4.14 -5.02 1.74
N THR A 65 5.01 -4.44 2.56
CA THR A 65 5.46 -3.05 2.46
C THR A 65 6.93 -2.98 2.08
N THR A 66 7.35 -1.88 1.47
CA THR A 66 8.75 -1.67 1.06
C THR A 66 9.66 -1.21 2.19
N CYS A 67 9.11 -0.85 3.37
CA CYS A 67 9.90 -0.45 4.54
C CYS A 67 9.19 -0.82 5.85
N GLY A 68 9.98 -0.99 6.92
CA GLY A 68 9.46 -1.18 8.28
C GLY A 68 8.77 0.05 8.91
N CYS A 69 8.72 1.18 8.19
CA CYS A 69 8.05 2.40 8.62
C CYS A 69 6.53 2.37 8.42
N THR A 70 6.02 1.36 7.72
CA THR A 70 4.61 1.20 7.40
C THR A 70 4.14 -0.15 7.91
N VAL A 71 3.14 -0.13 8.78
CA VAL A 71 2.58 -1.34 9.42
C VAL A 71 1.13 -1.53 8.97
N PRO A 72 0.82 -2.61 8.25
CA PRO A 72 -0.55 -2.95 7.90
C PRO A 72 -1.21 -3.82 8.99
N GLU A 73 -2.48 -3.54 9.27
CA GLU A 73 -3.36 -4.35 10.11
C GLU A 73 -4.55 -4.82 9.27
N PHE A 74 -4.77 -6.12 9.18
CA PHE A 74 -5.83 -6.73 8.38
C PHE A 74 -6.32 -8.05 8.97
N THR A 75 -7.48 -8.53 8.49
CA THR A 75 -8.03 -9.81 8.90
C THR A 75 -7.59 -10.94 7.96
N LYS A 76 -7.31 -12.13 8.52
CA LYS A 76 -6.98 -13.36 7.76
C LYS A 76 -8.18 -14.29 7.57
N ARG A 77 -9.37 -13.85 7.93
CA ARG A 77 -10.59 -14.65 7.67
C ARG A 77 -10.97 -14.63 6.19
N PRO A 78 -11.66 -15.64 5.67
CA PRO A 78 -12.20 -15.62 4.32
C PRO A 78 -13.20 -14.47 4.14
N ILE A 79 -13.00 -13.69 3.06
CA ILE A 79 -13.87 -12.60 2.63
C ILE A 79 -14.76 -13.17 1.53
N ARG A 80 -16.05 -13.28 1.79
CA ARG A 80 -17.02 -13.84 0.85
C ARG A 80 -17.22 -12.94 -0.37
N PRO A 81 -17.77 -13.47 -1.49
CA PRO A 81 -18.19 -12.62 -2.61
C PRO A 81 -19.07 -11.46 -2.15
N SER A 82 -18.80 -10.27 -2.66
CA SER A 82 -19.47 -8.99 -2.30
C SER A 82 -19.28 -8.54 -0.83
N GLU A 83 -18.47 -9.26 -0.05
CA GLU A 83 -18.16 -8.86 1.33
C GLU A 83 -17.06 -7.78 1.33
N LYS A 84 -17.23 -6.82 2.25
CA LYS A 84 -16.25 -5.76 2.49
C LYS A 84 -15.19 -6.20 3.50
N THR A 85 -13.98 -5.71 3.30
CA THR A 85 -12.84 -5.88 4.21
C THR A 85 -12.12 -4.56 4.40
N THR A 86 -11.32 -4.45 5.46
CA THR A 86 -10.53 -3.25 5.73
C THR A 86 -9.07 -3.62 5.94
N ILE A 87 -8.20 -2.71 5.50
CA ILE A 87 -6.76 -2.73 5.79
C ILE A 87 -6.42 -1.38 6.39
N LYS A 88 -6.04 -1.37 7.66
CA LYS A 88 -5.53 -0.16 8.32
C LYS A 88 -4.02 -0.10 8.10
N VAL A 89 -3.55 1.02 7.62
CA VAL A 89 -2.13 1.28 7.34
C VAL A 89 -1.65 2.38 8.26
N THR A 90 -0.62 2.10 9.04
CA THR A 90 0.01 3.06 9.95
C THR A 90 1.41 3.41 9.46
N PHE A 91 1.70 4.69 9.32
CA PHE A 91 3.00 5.21 8.91
C PHE A 91 3.66 5.96 10.08
N ASP A 92 4.95 5.70 10.28
CA ASP A 92 5.78 6.36 11.28
C ASP A 92 6.69 7.39 10.59
N PRO A 93 6.46 8.70 10.80
CA PRO A 93 7.24 9.76 10.18
C PRO A 93 8.59 10.04 10.86
N THR A 94 8.86 9.43 12.01
CA THR A 94 10.06 9.71 12.82
C THR A 94 11.35 9.46 12.05
N ASN A 95 12.23 10.46 12.00
CA ASN A 95 13.49 10.47 11.25
C ASN A 95 13.33 10.23 9.73
N ARG A 96 12.20 10.69 9.16
CA ARG A 96 11.88 10.52 7.72
C ARG A 96 11.37 11.81 7.09
N PRO A 97 12.12 12.93 7.21
CA PRO A 97 11.68 14.18 6.61
C PRO A 97 11.66 14.10 5.09
N GLY A 98 10.78 14.86 4.48
CA GLY A 98 10.62 14.98 3.03
C GLY A 98 9.41 14.22 2.49
N ALA A 99 9.24 14.30 1.18
CA ALA A 99 8.16 13.64 0.47
C ALA A 99 8.33 12.11 0.49
N PHE A 100 7.23 11.39 0.66
CA PHE A 100 7.21 9.94 0.61
C PHE A 100 6.05 9.41 -0.23
N THR A 101 6.28 8.27 -0.87
CA THR A 101 5.27 7.43 -1.49
C THR A 101 5.61 5.98 -1.15
N LYS A 102 4.65 5.24 -0.59
CA LYS A 102 4.82 3.84 -0.20
C LYS A 102 3.72 3.01 -0.82
N GLU A 103 4.12 1.92 -1.46
CA GLU A 103 3.21 0.92 -2.01
C GLU A 103 3.12 -0.29 -1.08
N LEU A 104 1.91 -0.82 -0.94
CA LEU A 104 1.61 -2.01 -0.19
C LEU A 104 0.99 -3.04 -1.14
N GLY A 105 1.66 -4.15 -1.34
CA GLY A 105 1.14 -5.28 -2.11
C GLY A 105 0.27 -6.18 -1.23
N VAL A 106 -1.00 -6.33 -1.58
CA VAL A 106 -1.95 -7.24 -0.91
C VAL A 106 -1.89 -8.60 -1.60
N TYR A 107 -1.56 -9.65 -0.87
CA TYR A 107 -1.41 -11.02 -1.38
C TYR A 107 -2.47 -11.95 -0.81
N SER A 108 -3.09 -12.74 -1.68
CA SER A 108 -4.03 -13.79 -1.28
C SER A 108 -3.32 -15.05 -0.78
N SER A 109 -4.08 -15.98 -0.18
CA SER A 109 -3.60 -17.30 0.22
C SER A 109 -3.05 -18.14 -0.93
N GLU A 110 -3.43 -17.83 -2.17
CA GLU A 110 -2.84 -18.41 -3.38
C GLU A 110 -1.49 -17.78 -3.77
N ARG A 111 -0.94 -16.89 -2.94
CA ARG A 111 0.28 -16.11 -3.18
C ARG A 111 0.22 -15.23 -4.43
N LYS A 112 -0.98 -14.85 -4.84
CA LYS A 112 -1.22 -13.89 -5.93
C LYS A 112 -1.40 -12.50 -5.35
N LYS A 113 -0.81 -11.51 -6.00
CA LYS A 113 -1.05 -10.10 -5.71
C LYS A 113 -2.46 -9.75 -6.20
N VAL A 114 -3.35 -9.43 -5.27
CA VAL A 114 -4.77 -9.17 -5.54
C VAL A 114 -5.12 -7.69 -5.53
N ALA A 115 -4.28 -6.86 -4.91
CA ALA A 115 -4.41 -5.41 -4.91
C ALA A 115 -3.08 -4.72 -4.62
N THR A 116 -2.99 -3.44 -4.93
CA THR A 116 -1.93 -2.53 -4.49
C THR A 116 -2.59 -1.34 -3.83
N LEU A 117 -2.10 -0.96 -2.66
CA LEU A 117 -2.51 0.25 -1.96
C LEU A 117 -1.33 1.21 -1.94
N THR A 118 -1.60 2.51 -1.99
CA THR A 118 -0.57 3.54 -1.99
C THR A 118 -0.85 4.57 -0.91
N ILE A 119 0.16 4.91 -0.12
CA ILE A 119 0.14 6.06 0.78
C ILE A 119 1.23 7.03 0.37
N ARG A 120 0.96 8.32 0.50
CA ARG A 120 1.90 9.39 0.22
C ARG A 120 1.70 10.58 1.15
N GLY A 121 2.68 11.46 1.17
CA GLY A 121 2.64 12.68 1.94
C GLY A 121 4.00 13.37 1.95
N ASN A 122 4.11 14.41 2.78
CA ASN A 122 5.36 15.13 3.00
C ASN A 122 5.58 15.33 4.49
N VAL A 123 6.73 14.90 5.00
CA VAL A 123 7.09 15.02 6.41
C VAL A 123 7.94 16.27 6.62
N THR A 124 7.47 17.19 7.46
CA THR A 124 8.29 18.33 7.91
C THR A 124 9.21 17.87 9.03
N PRO A 125 10.52 18.21 8.97
CA PRO A 125 11.46 17.81 10.00
C PRO A 125 11.16 18.52 11.33
N ARG A 126 11.45 17.85 12.44
CA ARG A 126 11.48 18.53 13.74
C ARG A 126 12.67 19.48 13.81
N MET A 127 12.48 20.61 14.46
CA MET A 127 13.62 21.47 14.78
C MET A 127 14.46 20.79 15.87
N LYS A 128 15.74 20.54 15.56
CA LYS A 128 16.69 20.04 16.55
C LYS A 128 17.03 21.17 17.53
N SER A 129 17.14 20.81 18.80
CA SER A 129 17.61 21.78 19.80
C SER A 129 19.08 22.12 19.58
N THR A 130 19.52 23.26 20.15
CA THR A 130 20.94 23.64 20.08
C THR A 130 21.83 22.58 20.73
N GLU A 131 21.35 21.91 21.78
CA GLU A 131 22.03 20.79 22.42
C GLU A 131 22.20 19.58 21.51
N GLU A 132 21.21 19.25 20.69
CA GLU A 132 21.29 18.14 19.73
C GLU A 132 22.21 18.47 18.53
N LEU A 133 22.24 19.75 18.12
CA LEU A 133 23.11 20.18 16.99
C LEU A 133 24.56 20.33 17.45
N TYR A 134 24.78 20.76 18.68
CA TYR A 134 26.11 21.06 19.25
C TYR A 134 26.22 20.41 20.62
N PRO A 135 26.46 19.09 20.69
CA PRO A 135 26.47 18.35 21.97
C PRO A 135 27.67 18.70 22.86
N VAL A 136 28.71 19.35 22.31
CA VAL A 136 29.90 19.72 23.07
C VAL A 136 29.86 21.20 23.36
N ASP A 137 29.85 21.56 24.66
CA ASP A 137 30.02 22.92 25.11
C ASP A 137 31.51 23.25 25.19
N ALA A 138 31.97 24.12 24.30
CA ALA A 138 33.38 24.57 24.24
C ALA A 138 33.71 25.68 25.21
N GLY A 139 32.76 26.05 26.12
CA GLY A 139 32.87 27.22 27.00
C GLY A 139 32.45 28.53 26.30
N GLY A 140 32.07 29.54 27.11
CA GLY A 140 31.67 30.83 26.57
C GLY A 140 30.40 30.85 25.74
N GLY A 141 29.56 29.79 25.82
CA GLY A 141 28.31 29.68 25.07
C GLY A 141 28.46 29.22 23.61
N LEU A 142 29.66 28.82 23.20
CA LEU A 142 29.92 28.28 21.87
C LEU A 142 29.77 26.74 21.87
N ARG A 143 28.89 26.21 21.05
CA ARG A 143 28.69 24.76 20.89
C ARG A 143 29.17 24.29 19.53
N LEU A 144 29.88 23.17 19.51
CA LEU A 144 30.44 22.58 18.30
C LEU A 144 29.65 21.33 17.89
N SER A 145 29.47 21.16 16.59
CA SER A 145 28.97 19.89 16.03
C SER A 145 30.09 18.85 16.00
N THR A 146 29.77 17.66 16.40
CA THR A 146 30.67 16.50 16.29
C THR A 146 30.41 15.71 15.02
#